data_80704a5b06f3e25da6c5b0ae43dbac19
#
_entry.id   80704a5b06f3e25da6c5b0ae43dbac19
#
_cell.length_a   1.000
_cell.length_b   1.000
_cell.length_c   1.000
_cell.angle_alpha   90.00
_cell.angle_beta   90.00
_cell.angle_gamma   90.00
#
_symmetry.space_group_name_H-M   'P 1'
#
loop_
_entity.id
_entity.type
_entity.pdbx_description
1 polymer ?
#
loop_
_entity_poly.entity_id
_entity_poly.type
_entity_poly.pdbx_seq_one_letter_code
_entity_poly.pdbx_strand_id
1 'polypeptide(L)'
;MPSFDLSGALRRIRRRADLSQRQLAAACGLSQSAVAQAESGRRDLPVGALVRAAEQAGLRLVLLDDAGQEVPGMSPDAVRDSYGRRFPAHLDTAFSDEREGRYEHRRDRPRPWFTVDVDRAARDARRRRVGTPEDHHPVRPGNSPGERRARRQEAARQRRDEARRNRPARAAPEFSDGFTCCCPRACDELDDGNGRPVHAPGCPCGCDLG
;
A
#
# COMPACT_ATOMS: atom_id res chain seq x y z
N MET A 1 2.56 31.15 -19.46
CA MET A 1 3.20 29.86 -19.76
C MET A 1 3.41 29.79 -21.27
N PRO A 2 4.62 29.53 -21.78
CA PRO A 2 4.80 29.29 -23.20
C PRO A 2 4.00 28.03 -23.58
N SER A 3 3.18 28.16 -24.63
CA SER A 3 2.52 26.98 -25.22
C SER A 3 3.56 26.11 -25.92
N PHE A 4 3.30 24.79 -25.98
CA PHE A 4 4.17 23.89 -26.74
C PHE A 4 4.19 24.28 -28.22
N ASP A 5 5.39 24.54 -28.75
CA ASP A 5 5.58 24.86 -30.17
C ASP A 5 5.59 23.60 -31.05
N LEU A 6 4.39 23.10 -31.36
CA LEU A 6 4.23 21.95 -32.25
C LEU A 6 4.83 22.17 -33.63
N SER A 7 4.68 23.39 -34.17
CA SER A 7 5.18 23.77 -35.49
C SER A 7 6.73 23.67 -35.57
N GLY A 8 7.39 24.25 -34.56
CA GLY A 8 8.85 24.17 -34.44
C GLY A 8 9.35 22.76 -34.20
N ALA A 9 8.63 22.00 -33.37
CA ALA A 9 8.96 20.60 -33.06
C ALA A 9 8.89 19.72 -34.32
N LEU A 10 7.82 19.80 -35.10
CA LEU A 10 7.69 19.03 -36.36
C LEU A 10 8.76 19.36 -37.37
N ARG A 11 9.05 20.64 -37.55
CA ARG A 11 10.15 21.09 -38.45
C ARG A 11 11.51 20.59 -37.96
N ARG A 12 11.75 20.57 -36.65
CA ARG A 12 12.97 20.01 -36.03
C ARG A 12 13.09 18.50 -36.29
N ILE A 13 12.00 17.78 -36.10
CA ILE A 13 11.89 16.33 -36.34
C ILE A 13 12.24 16.03 -37.79
N ARG A 14 11.57 16.70 -38.74
CA ARG A 14 11.85 16.50 -40.19
C ARG A 14 13.28 16.82 -40.56
N ARG A 15 13.81 17.94 -40.05
CA ARG A 15 15.21 18.34 -40.33
C ARG A 15 16.19 17.28 -39.84
N ARG A 16 15.91 16.68 -38.64
CA ARG A 16 16.79 15.68 -38.03
C ARG A 16 16.70 14.33 -38.73
N ALA A 17 15.50 13.96 -39.19
CA ALA A 17 15.24 12.69 -39.88
C ALA A 17 15.46 12.75 -41.39
N ASP A 18 15.76 13.94 -41.96
CA ASP A 18 15.87 14.22 -43.40
C ASP A 18 14.62 13.81 -44.17
N LEU A 19 13.44 14.15 -43.66
CA LEU A 19 12.14 13.78 -44.24
C LEU A 19 11.39 15.00 -44.79
N SER A 20 10.81 14.86 -45.98
CA SER A 20 9.79 15.77 -46.49
C SER A 20 8.49 15.64 -45.71
N GLN A 21 7.58 16.62 -45.81
CA GLN A 21 6.23 16.51 -45.17
C GLN A 21 5.48 15.26 -45.63
N ARG A 22 5.58 14.89 -46.91
CA ARG A 22 4.95 13.70 -47.47
C ARG A 22 5.51 12.42 -46.90
N GLN A 23 6.83 12.32 -46.75
CA GLN A 23 7.50 11.17 -46.18
C GLN A 23 7.19 11.01 -44.67
N LEU A 24 7.24 12.11 -43.91
CA LEU A 24 6.86 12.06 -42.49
C LEU A 24 5.40 11.65 -42.33
N ALA A 25 4.51 12.19 -43.12
CA ALA A 25 3.08 11.83 -43.12
C ALA A 25 2.89 10.31 -43.33
N ALA A 26 3.54 9.77 -44.36
CA ALA A 26 3.48 8.32 -44.65
C ALA A 26 4.03 7.48 -43.50
N ALA A 27 5.17 7.86 -42.89
CA ALA A 27 5.77 7.14 -41.78
C ALA A 27 4.90 7.17 -40.52
N CYS A 28 4.09 8.22 -40.32
CA CYS A 28 3.26 8.40 -39.14
C CYS A 28 1.78 7.99 -39.35
N GLY A 29 1.41 7.50 -40.53
CA GLY A 29 0.00 7.17 -40.84
C GLY A 29 -0.89 8.42 -40.88
N LEU A 30 -0.37 9.54 -41.38
CA LEU A 30 -1.07 10.81 -41.50
C LEU A 30 -1.22 11.20 -42.97
N SER A 31 -2.09 12.18 -43.28
CA SER A 31 -2.09 12.86 -44.57
C SER A 31 -1.03 13.95 -44.62
N GLN A 32 -0.48 14.24 -45.80
CA GLN A 32 0.43 15.34 -45.97
C GLN A 32 -0.19 16.68 -45.53
N SER A 33 -1.48 16.89 -45.81
CA SER A 33 -2.19 18.12 -45.43
C SER A 33 -2.27 18.26 -43.90
N ALA A 34 -2.39 17.16 -43.15
CA ALA A 34 -2.40 17.21 -41.68
C ALA A 34 -1.03 17.68 -41.14
N VAL A 35 0.07 17.18 -41.69
CA VAL A 35 1.43 17.64 -41.33
C VAL A 35 1.62 19.11 -41.69
N ALA A 36 1.23 19.51 -42.91
CA ALA A 36 1.36 20.90 -43.37
C ALA A 36 0.55 21.89 -42.51
N GLN A 37 -0.69 21.51 -42.12
CA GLN A 37 -1.54 22.30 -41.25
C GLN A 37 -0.96 22.42 -39.85
N ALA A 38 -0.39 21.33 -39.31
CA ALA A 38 0.24 21.33 -37.97
C ALA A 38 1.52 22.19 -37.98
N GLU A 39 2.34 22.11 -39.01
CA GLU A 39 3.53 22.97 -39.17
C GLU A 39 3.20 24.46 -39.38
N SER A 40 2.01 24.78 -39.90
CA SER A 40 1.53 26.14 -40.01
C SER A 40 0.77 26.65 -38.78
N GLY A 41 0.65 25.81 -37.71
CA GLY A 41 -0.06 26.15 -36.50
C GLY A 41 -1.59 26.20 -36.64
N ARG A 42 -2.15 25.69 -37.75
CA ARG A 42 -3.60 25.70 -38.02
C ARG A 42 -4.32 24.50 -37.42
N ARG A 43 -3.60 23.47 -36.99
CA ARG A 43 -4.16 22.24 -36.48
C ARG A 43 -3.19 21.56 -35.52
N ASP A 44 -3.75 20.93 -34.45
CA ASP A 44 -2.99 20.05 -33.60
C ASP A 44 -2.89 18.63 -34.17
N LEU A 45 -1.87 17.89 -33.72
CA LEU A 45 -1.73 16.46 -33.97
C LEU A 45 -2.11 15.66 -32.74
N PRO A 46 -2.72 14.48 -32.93
CA PRO A 46 -2.84 13.51 -31.86
C PRO A 46 -1.45 13.19 -31.26
N VAL A 47 -1.33 13.11 -29.95
CA VAL A 47 -0.06 12.84 -29.26
C VAL A 47 0.62 11.57 -29.78
N GLY A 48 -0.15 10.51 -30.04
CA GLY A 48 0.39 9.28 -30.60
C GLY A 48 1.02 9.46 -32.01
N ALA A 49 0.53 10.41 -32.80
CA ALA A 49 1.13 10.74 -34.08
C ALA A 49 2.43 11.55 -33.90
N LEU A 50 2.47 12.46 -32.95
CA LEU A 50 3.66 13.20 -32.58
C LEU A 50 4.77 12.26 -32.03
N VAL A 51 4.40 11.27 -31.21
CA VAL A 51 5.34 10.25 -30.73
C VAL A 51 5.96 9.49 -31.90
N ARG A 52 5.16 8.97 -32.84
CA ARG A 52 5.67 8.29 -34.03
C ARG A 52 6.56 9.20 -34.89
N ALA A 53 6.21 10.48 -34.99
CA ALA A 53 7.05 11.45 -35.72
C ALA A 53 8.39 11.66 -34.99
N ALA A 54 8.41 11.79 -33.67
CA ALA A 54 9.63 11.95 -32.88
C ALA A 54 10.57 10.73 -33.04
N GLU A 55 10.00 9.52 -33.02
CA GLU A 55 10.74 8.27 -33.23
C GLU A 55 11.49 8.23 -34.56
N GLN A 56 10.93 8.81 -35.64
CA GLN A 56 11.63 8.90 -36.94
C GLN A 56 12.94 9.70 -36.85
N ALA A 57 13.05 10.59 -35.89
CA ALA A 57 14.24 11.41 -35.66
C ALA A 57 15.14 10.88 -34.52
N GLY A 58 14.83 9.70 -33.95
CA GLY A 58 15.49 9.15 -32.75
C GLY A 58 15.23 10.02 -31.51
N LEU A 59 14.07 10.66 -31.43
CA LEU A 59 13.63 11.47 -30.28
C LEU A 59 12.54 10.74 -29.49
N ARG A 60 12.44 11.05 -28.20
CA ARG A 60 11.38 10.57 -27.30
C ARG A 60 10.53 11.74 -26.84
N LEU A 61 9.23 11.51 -26.70
CA LEU A 61 8.32 12.44 -26.04
C LEU A 61 8.12 11.98 -24.58
N VAL A 62 8.45 12.83 -23.64
CA VAL A 62 8.37 12.53 -22.21
C VAL A 62 7.68 13.68 -21.47
N LEU A 63 7.12 13.38 -20.31
CA LEU A 63 6.66 14.39 -19.36
C LEU A 63 7.80 14.68 -18.38
N LEU A 64 8.06 15.96 -18.15
CA LEU A 64 9.03 16.41 -17.15
C LEU A 64 8.29 17.19 -16.07
N ASP A 65 8.74 17.07 -14.84
CA ASP A 65 8.32 17.93 -13.74
C ASP A 65 9.04 19.29 -13.77
N ASP A 66 8.75 20.16 -12.81
CA ASP A 66 9.36 21.48 -12.69
C ASP A 66 10.88 21.45 -12.43
N ALA A 67 11.40 20.32 -11.95
CA ALA A 67 12.82 20.08 -11.75
C ALA A 67 13.51 19.47 -12.99
N GLY A 68 12.75 19.21 -14.07
CA GLY A 68 13.25 18.61 -15.30
C GLY A 68 13.44 17.09 -15.21
N GLN A 69 12.88 16.44 -14.20
CA GLN A 69 12.92 14.98 -14.08
C GLN A 69 11.80 14.34 -14.89
N GLU A 70 12.09 13.20 -15.53
CA GLU A 70 11.09 12.45 -16.30
C GLU A 70 10.04 11.84 -15.37
N VAL A 71 8.77 12.15 -15.62
CA VAL A 71 7.62 11.59 -14.90
C VAL A 71 7.02 10.46 -15.74
N PRO A 72 7.20 9.20 -15.34
CA PRO A 72 6.66 8.06 -16.06
C PRO A 72 5.14 8.00 -15.95
N GLY A 73 4.49 7.35 -16.90
CA GLY A 73 3.07 7.03 -16.78
C GLY A 73 2.79 6.01 -15.65
N MET A 74 1.58 5.99 -15.13
CA MET A 74 1.17 4.99 -14.14
C MET A 74 1.34 3.56 -14.68
N SER A 75 1.81 2.66 -13.84
CA SER A 75 2.09 1.27 -14.19
C SER A 75 0.87 0.56 -14.80
N PRO A 76 1.06 -0.21 -15.89
CA PRO A 76 0.01 -1.09 -16.42
C PRO A 76 -0.34 -2.23 -15.44
N ASP A 77 0.58 -2.61 -14.55
CA ASP A 77 0.46 -3.71 -13.60
C ASP A 77 -0.19 -3.30 -12.26
N ALA A 78 -0.74 -2.09 -12.20
CA ALA A 78 -1.49 -1.64 -11.05
C ALA A 78 -2.74 -2.50 -10.83
N VAL A 79 -3.12 -2.66 -9.56
CA VAL A 79 -4.29 -3.43 -9.13
C VAL A 79 -5.57 -2.94 -9.80
N ARG A 80 -6.49 -3.88 -9.99
CA ARG A 80 -7.80 -3.66 -10.62
C ARG A 80 -8.93 -3.99 -9.66
N ASP A 81 -10.10 -3.46 -9.94
CA ASP A 81 -11.31 -3.82 -9.21
C ASP A 81 -11.77 -5.27 -9.55
N SER A 82 -12.81 -5.74 -8.89
CA SER A 82 -13.38 -7.10 -9.13
C SER A 82 -13.93 -7.32 -10.54
N TYR A 83 -14.08 -6.26 -11.33
CA TYR A 83 -14.50 -6.31 -12.73
C TYR A 83 -13.32 -6.13 -13.72
N GLY A 84 -12.09 -6.15 -13.22
CA GLY A 84 -10.89 -5.97 -14.04
C GLY A 84 -10.62 -4.52 -14.48
N ARG A 85 -11.36 -3.53 -13.99
CA ARG A 85 -11.20 -2.12 -14.33
C ARG A 85 -10.12 -1.47 -13.46
N ARG A 86 -9.43 -0.48 -13.98
CA ARG A 86 -8.50 0.35 -13.21
C ARG A 86 -9.27 1.20 -12.21
N PHE A 87 -8.68 1.37 -11.04
CA PHE A 87 -9.18 2.36 -10.08
C PHE A 87 -8.97 3.78 -10.63
N PRO A 88 -9.80 4.77 -10.19
CA PRO A 88 -9.60 6.16 -10.58
C PRO A 88 -8.20 6.66 -10.20
N ALA A 89 -7.47 7.22 -11.16
CA ALA A 89 -6.06 7.60 -11.00
C ALA A 89 -5.80 8.59 -9.84
N HIS A 90 -6.75 9.47 -9.55
CA HIS A 90 -6.62 10.48 -8.48
C HIS A 90 -6.87 9.93 -7.06
N LEU A 91 -7.32 8.66 -6.94
CA LEU A 91 -7.60 8.03 -5.65
C LEU A 91 -6.47 7.08 -5.28
N ASP A 92 -6.08 7.09 -4.01
CA ASP A 92 -5.09 6.17 -3.51
C ASP A 92 -5.71 4.80 -3.29
N THR A 93 -5.11 3.75 -3.83
CA THR A 93 -5.51 2.39 -3.54
C THR A 93 -5.06 1.97 -2.14
N ALA A 94 -5.84 1.15 -1.46
CA ALA A 94 -5.55 0.59 -0.16
C ALA A 94 -6.00 -0.86 -0.10
N PHE A 95 -5.40 -1.65 0.78
CA PHE A 95 -5.91 -2.98 1.08
C PHE A 95 -7.23 -2.88 1.84
N SER A 96 -8.22 -3.67 1.41
CA SER A 96 -9.56 -3.62 2.00
C SER A 96 -9.60 -4.04 3.48
N ASP A 97 -8.66 -4.87 3.91
CA ASP A 97 -8.52 -5.35 5.29
C ASP A 97 -7.83 -4.34 6.23
N GLU A 98 -7.30 -3.24 5.67
CA GLU A 98 -6.80 -2.10 6.43
C GLU A 98 -7.90 -1.03 6.66
N ARG A 99 -9.09 -1.25 6.11
CA ARG A 99 -10.26 -0.37 6.25
C ARG A 99 -11.32 -1.04 7.10
N GLU A 100 -11.21 -0.86 8.41
CA GLU A 100 -12.17 -1.38 9.37
C GLU A 100 -13.58 -0.83 9.10
N GLY A 101 -14.59 -1.65 9.38
CA GLY A 101 -16.01 -1.27 9.29
C GLY A 101 -16.60 -1.23 7.89
N ARG A 102 -15.82 -0.97 6.84
CA ARG A 102 -16.36 -0.71 5.49
C ARG A 102 -17.07 -1.91 4.85
N TYR A 103 -16.62 -3.14 5.16
CA TYR A 103 -17.13 -4.36 4.55
C TYR A 103 -17.79 -5.34 5.54
N GLU A 104 -17.84 -5.01 6.81
CA GLU A 104 -18.31 -5.92 7.88
C GLU A 104 -19.77 -6.27 7.76
N HIS A 105 -20.58 -5.36 7.23
CA HIS A 105 -22.01 -5.56 7.00
C HIS A 105 -22.33 -6.40 5.75
N ARG A 106 -21.33 -6.72 4.93
CA ARG A 106 -21.49 -7.47 3.68
C ARG A 106 -21.03 -8.90 3.85
N ARG A 107 -21.80 -9.70 4.59
CA ARG A 107 -21.46 -11.10 4.88
C ARG A 107 -21.68 -12.03 3.68
N ASP A 108 -22.54 -11.62 2.76
CA ASP A 108 -22.97 -12.37 1.56
C ASP A 108 -22.00 -12.26 0.37
N ARG A 109 -21.01 -11.39 0.47
CA ARG A 109 -20.08 -11.12 -0.63
C ARG A 109 -18.63 -11.28 -0.21
N PRO A 110 -17.76 -11.82 -1.08
CA PRO A 110 -16.34 -11.85 -0.78
C PRO A 110 -15.80 -10.42 -0.68
N ARG A 111 -14.96 -10.18 0.32
CA ARG A 111 -14.29 -8.90 0.49
C ARG A 111 -13.32 -8.67 -0.69
N PRO A 112 -13.38 -7.54 -1.40
CA PRO A 112 -12.40 -7.24 -2.45
C PRO A 112 -11.01 -7.12 -1.82
N TRP A 113 -9.96 -7.43 -2.58
CA TRP A 113 -8.59 -7.34 -2.06
C TRP A 113 -8.16 -5.89 -1.84
N PHE A 114 -8.56 -5.02 -2.77
CA PHE A 114 -8.22 -3.60 -2.77
C PHE A 114 -9.47 -2.73 -2.75
N THR A 115 -9.31 -1.53 -2.25
CA THR A 115 -10.30 -0.46 -2.26
C THR A 115 -9.59 0.87 -2.49
N VAL A 116 -10.37 1.95 -2.59
CA VAL A 116 -9.85 3.32 -2.71
C VAL A 116 -10.34 4.19 -1.57
N ASP A 117 -9.57 5.20 -1.25
CA ASP A 117 -9.93 6.22 -0.27
C ASP A 117 -10.69 7.35 -0.95
N VAL A 118 -12.02 7.31 -0.86
CA VAL A 118 -12.90 8.31 -1.49
C VAL A 118 -13.04 9.57 -0.64
N ASP A 119 -12.81 9.49 0.67
CA ASP A 119 -12.84 10.65 1.56
C ASP A 119 -11.62 11.53 1.30
N ARG A 120 -11.88 12.73 0.77
CA ARG A 120 -10.83 13.68 0.42
C ARG A 120 -10.04 14.15 1.63
N ALA A 121 -10.72 14.48 2.74
CA ALA A 121 -10.07 15.01 3.92
C ALA A 121 -9.14 13.97 4.56
N ALA A 122 -9.60 12.72 4.68
CA ALA A 122 -8.80 11.60 5.17
C ALA A 122 -7.60 11.30 4.25
N ARG A 123 -7.81 11.32 2.92
CA ARG A 123 -6.75 11.13 1.93
C ARG A 123 -5.70 12.24 2.01
N ASP A 124 -6.11 13.50 2.05
CA ASP A 124 -5.21 14.64 2.14
C ASP A 124 -4.42 14.62 3.46
N ALA A 125 -5.04 14.25 4.58
CA ALA A 125 -4.35 14.07 5.86
C ALA A 125 -3.30 12.95 5.80
N ARG A 126 -3.63 11.85 5.15
CA ARG A 126 -2.68 10.75 4.93
C ARG A 126 -1.50 11.18 4.04
N ARG A 127 -1.78 11.83 2.91
CA ARG A 127 -0.76 12.32 1.97
C ARG A 127 0.19 13.32 2.62
N ARG A 128 -0.30 14.20 3.49
CA ARG A 128 0.56 15.08 4.29
C ARG A 128 1.52 14.32 5.20
N ARG A 129 1.11 13.17 5.72
CA ARG A 129 1.90 12.37 6.66
C ARG A 129 2.91 11.46 5.99
N VAL A 130 2.56 10.82 4.89
CA VAL A 130 3.35 9.75 4.25
C VAL A 130 3.73 10.02 2.79
N GLY A 131 3.38 11.19 2.26
CA GLY A 131 3.55 11.55 0.86
C GLY A 131 2.40 11.04 -0.02
N THR A 132 2.33 11.59 -1.24
CA THR A 132 1.41 11.10 -2.29
C THR A 132 2.07 9.88 -2.95
N PRO A 133 1.38 8.73 -2.99
CA PRO A 133 1.90 7.59 -3.72
C PRO A 133 2.08 7.93 -5.22
N GLU A 134 3.19 7.54 -5.80
CA GLU A 134 3.46 7.75 -7.23
C GLU A 134 2.54 6.91 -8.11
N ASP A 135 2.11 5.75 -7.61
CA ASP A 135 1.28 4.80 -8.36
C ASP A 135 0.29 4.08 -7.44
N HIS A 136 -0.65 3.39 -8.05
CA HIS A 136 -1.47 2.40 -7.36
C HIS A 136 -0.64 1.17 -6.97
N HIS A 137 -1.12 0.42 -5.99
CA HIS A 137 -0.45 -0.81 -5.58
C HIS A 137 -0.22 -1.73 -6.80
N PRO A 138 0.97 -2.33 -6.93
CA PRO A 138 1.20 -3.35 -7.94
C PRO A 138 0.51 -4.66 -7.54
N VAL A 139 0.12 -5.45 -8.53
CA VAL A 139 -0.30 -6.84 -8.31
C VAL A 139 0.91 -7.65 -7.88
N ARG A 140 0.87 -8.22 -6.66
CA ARG A 140 1.94 -9.06 -6.12
C ARG A 140 1.37 -10.33 -5.49
N PRO A 141 2.06 -11.48 -5.62
CA PRO A 141 1.76 -12.67 -4.84
C PRO A 141 1.75 -12.36 -3.33
N GLY A 142 0.93 -13.03 -2.56
CA GLY A 142 0.84 -12.82 -1.12
C GLY A 142 0.01 -11.62 -0.67
N ASN A 143 -0.66 -10.93 -1.59
CA ASN A 143 -1.51 -9.76 -1.29
C ASN A 143 -3.00 -10.10 -1.11
N SER A 144 -3.39 -11.38 -1.19
CA SER A 144 -4.76 -11.75 -0.86
C SER A 144 -5.08 -11.46 0.61
N PRO A 145 -6.33 -11.14 0.94
CA PRO A 145 -6.74 -10.90 2.33
C PRO A 145 -6.39 -12.06 3.28
N GLY A 146 -6.49 -13.31 2.79
CA GLY A 146 -6.15 -14.51 3.54
C GLY A 146 -4.65 -14.60 3.87
N GLU A 147 -3.79 -14.45 2.86
CA GLU A 147 -2.33 -14.48 3.02
C GLU A 147 -1.83 -13.32 3.90
N ARG A 148 -2.41 -12.15 3.77
CA ARG A 148 -2.10 -11.00 4.63
C ARG A 148 -2.51 -11.24 6.08
N ARG A 149 -3.67 -11.86 6.31
CA ARG A 149 -4.12 -12.26 7.66
C ARG A 149 -3.17 -13.29 8.26
N ALA A 150 -2.80 -14.32 7.51
CA ALA A 150 -1.86 -15.35 7.96
C ALA A 150 -0.50 -14.73 8.35
N ARG A 151 0.05 -13.84 7.53
CA ARG A 151 1.30 -13.13 7.87
C ARG A 151 1.19 -12.30 9.15
N ARG A 152 0.07 -11.59 9.35
CA ARG A 152 -0.14 -10.81 10.60
C ARG A 152 -0.24 -11.72 11.82
N GLN A 153 -0.94 -12.84 11.71
CA GLN A 153 -1.06 -13.81 12.80
C GLN A 153 0.30 -14.41 13.15
N GLU A 154 1.08 -14.79 12.16
CA GLU A 154 2.42 -15.32 12.36
C GLU A 154 3.35 -14.28 13.00
N ALA A 155 3.37 -13.05 12.52
CA ALA A 155 4.15 -11.97 13.13
C ALA A 155 3.70 -11.66 14.57
N ALA A 156 2.41 -11.76 14.88
CA ALA A 156 1.91 -11.59 16.24
C ALA A 156 2.34 -12.74 17.14
N ARG A 157 2.34 -13.97 16.65
CA ARG A 157 2.84 -15.15 17.38
C ARG A 157 4.32 -15.00 17.70
N GLN A 158 5.13 -14.65 16.69
CA GLN A 158 6.58 -14.46 16.87
C GLN A 158 6.87 -13.38 17.93
N ARG A 159 6.16 -12.25 17.90
CA ARG A 159 6.34 -11.20 18.93
C ARG A 159 5.96 -11.68 20.34
N ARG A 160 4.90 -12.49 20.46
CA ARG A 160 4.52 -13.08 21.76
C ARG A 160 5.57 -14.04 22.28
N ASP A 161 6.12 -14.88 21.39
CA ASP A 161 7.15 -15.85 21.75
C ASP A 161 8.45 -15.14 22.12
N GLU A 162 8.80 -14.08 21.42
CA GLU A 162 9.96 -13.23 21.74
C GLU A 162 9.77 -12.52 23.08
N ALA A 163 8.60 -11.90 23.30
CA ALA A 163 8.28 -11.26 24.57
C ALA A 163 8.30 -12.26 25.73
N ARG A 164 7.84 -13.51 25.49
CA ARG A 164 7.92 -14.58 26.49
C ARG A 164 9.37 -14.98 26.79
N ARG A 165 10.22 -15.09 25.78
CA ARG A 165 11.65 -15.41 25.99
C ARG A 165 12.40 -14.29 26.70
N ASN A 166 12.06 -13.04 26.40
CA ASN A 166 12.72 -11.86 26.98
C ASN A 166 12.09 -11.43 28.31
N ARG A 167 11.05 -12.11 28.77
CA ARG A 167 10.47 -11.83 30.07
C ARG A 167 11.48 -12.22 31.16
N PRO A 168 11.94 -11.27 31.99
CA PRO A 168 12.82 -11.61 33.10
C PRO A 168 12.16 -12.67 33.94
N ALA A 169 12.93 -13.68 34.35
CA ALA A 169 12.46 -14.65 35.31
C ALA A 169 11.86 -13.87 36.50
N ARG A 170 10.57 -14.05 36.73
CA ARG A 170 9.92 -13.44 37.89
C ARG A 170 10.70 -13.98 39.07
N ALA A 171 11.46 -13.13 39.75
CA ALA A 171 12.07 -13.53 41.02
C ALA A 171 11.00 -14.21 41.83
N ALA A 172 11.28 -15.44 42.25
CA ALA A 172 10.39 -16.08 43.23
C ALA A 172 10.17 -15.03 44.32
N PRO A 173 8.94 -14.79 44.75
CA PRO A 173 8.71 -13.89 45.88
C PRO A 173 9.65 -14.40 46.98
N GLU A 174 10.67 -13.61 47.32
CA GLU A 174 11.40 -13.83 48.55
C GLU A 174 10.37 -13.62 49.66
N PHE A 175 9.87 -14.72 50.17
CA PHE A 175 9.15 -14.68 51.43
C PHE A 175 10.19 -14.28 52.46
N SER A 176 10.30 -12.95 52.66
CA SER A 176 11.13 -12.41 53.74
C SER A 176 10.42 -12.68 55.03
N ASP A 177 10.95 -13.61 55.74
CA ASP A 177 11.20 -13.52 57.14
C ASP A 177 10.04 -13.40 58.11
N GLY A 178 9.86 -14.40 58.87
CA GLY A 178 9.17 -14.38 60.14
C GLY A 178 7.81 -15.04 60.18
N PHE A 179 7.24 -15.40 59.01
CA PHE A 179 6.00 -16.19 59.06
C PHE A 179 6.33 -17.67 58.88
N THR A 180 6.49 -18.35 60.00
CA THR A 180 6.57 -19.82 60.00
C THR A 180 5.13 -20.35 60.00
N CYS A 181 4.68 -20.91 58.86
CA CYS A 181 3.41 -21.56 58.75
C CYS A 181 3.35 -22.74 59.74
N CYS A 182 2.37 -22.74 60.61
CA CYS A 182 2.11 -23.82 61.56
C CYS A 182 0.94 -24.70 61.13
N CYS A 183 0.63 -24.74 59.85
CA CYS A 183 -0.44 -25.57 59.30
C CYS A 183 -0.17 -27.06 59.52
N PRO A 184 -1.17 -27.84 59.91
CA PRO A 184 -1.05 -29.30 59.91
C PRO A 184 -0.90 -29.84 58.51
N ARG A 185 -0.23 -30.97 58.30
CA ARG A 185 -0.02 -31.64 57.00
C ARG A 185 -1.29 -31.85 56.19
N ALA A 186 -2.44 -31.93 56.84
CA ALA A 186 -3.74 -32.04 56.19
C ALA A 186 -4.05 -30.80 55.28
N CYS A 187 -3.42 -29.66 55.51
CA CYS A 187 -3.58 -28.47 54.62
C CYS A 187 -2.78 -28.60 53.33
N ASP A 188 -1.66 -29.37 53.33
CA ASP A 188 -0.83 -29.59 52.16
C ASP A 188 -1.49 -30.51 51.12
N GLU A 189 -2.51 -31.28 51.57
CA GLU A 189 -3.26 -32.22 50.74
C GLU A 189 -4.50 -31.59 50.10
N LEU A 190 -4.82 -30.34 50.44
CA LEU A 190 -5.98 -29.61 49.92
C LEU A 190 -5.56 -28.68 48.81
N ASP A 191 -6.14 -28.87 47.63
CA ASP A 191 -5.96 -28.02 46.46
C ASP A 191 -7.34 -27.53 45.97
N ASP A 192 -7.53 -26.23 45.86
CA ASP A 192 -8.73 -25.63 45.27
C ASP A 192 -8.69 -25.53 43.75
N GLY A 193 -7.63 -26.02 43.09
CA GLY A 193 -7.39 -25.92 41.65
C GLY A 193 -6.98 -24.53 41.16
N ASN A 194 -6.93 -23.52 42.04
CA ASN A 194 -6.58 -22.14 41.73
C ASN A 194 -5.18 -21.75 42.20
N GLY A 195 -4.45 -22.71 42.82
CA GLY A 195 -3.09 -22.49 43.32
C GLY A 195 -3.05 -21.60 44.57
N ARG A 196 -4.15 -21.45 45.27
CA ARG A 196 -4.20 -20.80 46.60
C ARG A 196 -4.11 -21.85 47.68
N PRO A 197 -3.38 -21.59 48.78
CA PRO A 197 -3.38 -22.49 49.93
C PRO A 197 -4.78 -22.59 50.50
N VAL A 198 -5.26 -23.83 50.67
CA VAL A 198 -6.54 -24.13 51.30
C VAL A 198 -6.27 -24.69 52.69
N HIS A 199 -6.99 -24.24 53.66
CA HIS A 199 -6.80 -24.68 55.06
C HIS A 199 -7.83 -25.72 55.46
N ALA A 200 -7.36 -26.73 56.18
CA ALA A 200 -8.25 -27.72 56.77
C ALA A 200 -9.12 -27.06 57.87
N PRO A 201 -10.36 -27.54 58.05
CA PRO A 201 -11.21 -27.02 59.11
C PRO A 201 -10.52 -27.07 60.50
N GLY A 202 -10.43 -25.93 61.16
CA GLY A 202 -9.77 -25.81 62.45
C GLY A 202 -8.25 -25.62 62.42
N CYS A 203 -7.68 -25.30 61.27
CA CYS A 203 -6.28 -24.93 61.14
C CYS A 203 -5.94 -23.73 62.04
N PRO A 204 -4.93 -23.81 62.95
CA PRO A 204 -4.59 -22.71 63.83
C PRO A 204 -3.77 -21.58 63.19
N CYS A 205 -3.48 -21.66 61.88
CA CYS A 205 -2.67 -20.64 61.22
C CYS A 205 -3.52 -19.40 60.90
N GLY A 206 -2.87 -18.21 60.93
CA GLY A 206 -3.47 -16.95 60.52
C GLY A 206 -3.14 -16.57 59.05
N CYS A 207 -2.85 -17.55 58.20
CA CYS A 207 -2.41 -17.30 56.83
C CYS A 207 -3.46 -16.61 55.93
N ASP A 208 -4.74 -16.68 56.31
CA ASP A 208 -5.87 -16.09 55.57
C ASP A 208 -6.22 -14.66 56.01
N LEU A 209 -5.43 -14.07 56.89
CA LEU A 209 -5.67 -12.71 57.40
C LEU A 209 -4.89 -11.64 56.68
N GLY A 210 -4.38 -11.91 55.45
CA GLY A 210 -3.62 -10.98 54.60
C GLY A 210 -4.36 -10.58 53.35
#